data_c342811aafeea30415d8cc5d331d2aa7
#
_entry.id   c342811aafeea30415d8cc5d331d2aa7
#
_cell.length_a   1.000
_cell.length_b   1.000
_cell.length_c   1.000
_cell.angle_alpha   90.00
_cell.angle_beta   90.00
_cell.angle_gamma   90.00
#
_symmetry.space_group_name_H-M   'P 1'
#
loop_
_entity.id
_entity.type
_entity.pdbx_description
1 polymer ?
#
loop_
_entity_poly.entity_id
_entity_poly.type
_entity_poly.pdbx_seq_one_letter_code
_entity_poly.pdbx_strand_id
1 'polypeptide(L)'
;MKKIIHLIPTLEGGGAETMIKDYAALTDRSKCEIIVVVWSGKKKSYVENEILATKCKVIFLQELRYGEKENLIIWNRICRKVGRYIDFRHIVKGEKPDVIHMHLRIGIYPIIIPYKKLGIKYFYTVHNVLDRYFTKKIGLNSKYLDYRVAKYLSGKDRISFIALHDGLNEEIRSYFNTDAVYTVNNGIRMERFVPELYNRNEIRGALGIRPQDYLVGNVGSFSEQKNHDMILDVFCEVIKRRPDSKLLLVGRGVERPKIEARMKTLNIEDKVIILENRDDVPALMSAMDVFLFPSKWEGFGNVLIEAQCMGLRCIISDRVPEAVRLTNLVVVRSLEDNPSEWAETLLDNTILGSPIGKLEDYDMRKSVDKLIELYEM
;
A
#
# COMPACT_ATOMS: atom_id res chain seq x y z
N MET A 1 10.06 24.85 12.92
CA MET A 1 9.27 24.02 11.96
C MET A 1 10.24 23.02 11.34
N LYS A 2 9.99 21.72 11.51
CA LYS A 2 10.81 20.65 10.93
C LYS A 2 10.53 20.52 9.43
N LYS A 3 11.58 20.30 8.65
CA LYS A 3 11.46 20.06 7.21
C LYS A 3 11.74 18.58 6.90
N ILE A 4 10.78 17.92 6.27
CA ILE A 4 10.78 16.46 6.07
C ILE A 4 10.70 16.16 4.58
N ILE A 5 11.65 15.39 4.06
CA ILE A 5 11.58 14.85 2.71
C ILE A 5 11.07 13.41 2.79
N HIS A 6 9.90 13.12 2.22
CA HIS A 6 9.48 11.77 1.89
C HIS A 6 10.00 11.38 0.50
N LEU A 7 10.83 10.35 0.45
CA LEU A 7 11.42 9.83 -0.80
C LEU A 7 10.74 8.53 -1.20
N ILE A 8 10.10 8.52 -2.38
CA ILE A 8 9.37 7.37 -2.90
C ILE A 8 9.70 7.10 -4.37
N PRO A 9 9.67 5.82 -4.84
CA PRO A 9 9.94 5.50 -6.24
C PRO A 9 8.90 6.04 -7.23
N THR A 10 7.62 5.92 -6.94
CA THR A 10 6.50 6.31 -7.82
C THR A 10 5.33 6.88 -7.01
N LEU A 11 4.32 7.44 -7.69
CA LEU A 11 3.01 7.80 -7.13
C LEU A 11 1.90 7.12 -7.95
N GLU A 12 1.99 5.81 -8.14
CA GLU A 12 1.04 5.06 -8.98
C GLU A 12 -0.26 4.63 -8.28
N GLY A 13 -0.35 4.75 -6.95
CA GLY A 13 -1.58 4.47 -6.20
C GLY A 13 -1.58 3.14 -5.45
N GLY A 14 -0.41 2.70 -4.98
CA GLY A 14 -0.30 1.62 -4.00
C GLY A 14 -0.51 2.11 -2.56
N GLY A 15 -0.49 1.18 -1.59
CA GLY A 15 -0.69 1.51 -0.17
C GLY A 15 0.33 2.51 0.40
N ALA A 16 1.61 2.42 0.00
CA ALA A 16 2.65 3.35 0.44
C ALA A 16 2.44 4.76 -0.11
N GLU A 17 2.02 4.86 -1.36
CA GLU A 17 1.72 6.13 -2.03
C GLU A 17 0.49 6.81 -1.43
N THR A 18 -0.56 6.03 -1.14
CA THR A 18 -1.77 6.53 -0.46
C THR A 18 -1.43 7.05 0.93
N MET A 19 -0.58 6.35 1.67
CA MET A 19 -0.14 6.78 3.00
C MET A 19 0.62 8.12 2.94
N ILE A 20 1.53 8.31 1.98
CA ILE A 20 2.25 9.59 1.82
C ILE A 20 1.27 10.71 1.46
N LYS A 21 0.29 10.43 0.60
CA LYS A 21 -0.78 11.38 0.27
C LYS A 21 -1.50 11.84 1.54
N ASP A 22 -1.87 10.90 2.40
CA ASP A 22 -2.59 11.20 3.64
C ASP A 22 -1.69 11.93 4.65
N TYR A 23 -0.40 11.60 4.73
CA TYR A 23 0.57 12.38 5.52
C TYR A 23 0.66 13.83 5.01
N ALA A 24 0.77 14.04 3.69
CA ALA A 24 0.80 15.38 3.11
C ALA A 24 -0.48 16.19 3.35
N ALA A 25 -1.63 15.51 3.44
CA ALA A 25 -2.94 16.13 3.66
C ALA A 25 -3.21 16.46 5.13
N LEU A 26 -2.78 15.60 6.07
CA LEU A 26 -3.15 15.67 7.48
C LEU A 26 -2.08 16.30 8.38
N THR A 27 -0.83 16.42 7.91
CA THR A 27 0.24 17.03 8.71
C THR A 27 -0.05 18.50 8.97
N ASP A 28 0.03 18.87 10.26
CA ASP A 28 -0.02 20.27 10.68
C ASP A 28 1.17 21.06 10.14
N ARG A 29 0.89 21.94 9.19
CA ARG A 29 1.93 22.73 8.52
C ARG A 29 2.57 23.80 9.42
N SER A 30 2.01 24.06 10.58
CA SER A 30 2.67 24.93 11.58
C SER A 30 3.84 24.21 12.26
N LYS A 31 3.78 22.87 12.34
CA LYS A 31 4.80 22.01 12.95
C LYS A 31 5.83 21.52 11.95
N CYS A 32 5.37 21.03 10.80
CA CYS A 32 6.23 20.37 9.81
C CYS A 32 5.95 20.82 8.38
N GLU A 33 7.01 21.01 7.58
CA GLU A 33 6.96 21.16 6.13
C GLU A 33 7.27 19.81 5.48
N ILE A 34 6.31 19.26 4.74
CA ILE A 34 6.51 18.02 3.97
C ILE A 34 6.88 18.36 2.53
N ILE A 35 7.93 17.71 2.04
CA ILE A 35 8.34 17.69 0.64
C ILE A 35 8.32 16.26 0.16
N VAL A 36 7.58 15.98 -0.91
CA VAL A 36 7.56 14.65 -1.54
C VAL A 36 8.52 14.64 -2.72
N VAL A 37 9.53 13.79 -2.66
CA VAL A 37 10.48 13.58 -3.76
C VAL A 37 10.22 12.24 -4.42
N VAL A 38 9.83 12.27 -5.68
CA VAL A 38 9.48 11.11 -6.48
C VAL A 38 10.63 10.76 -7.41
N TRP A 39 11.08 9.51 -7.38
CA TRP A 39 12.22 9.06 -8.20
C TRP A 39 11.90 8.96 -9.68
N SER A 40 10.68 8.53 -10.02
CA SER A 40 10.17 8.48 -11.41
C SER A 40 9.64 9.84 -11.88
N GLY A 41 9.18 9.89 -13.12
CA GLY A 41 8.34 10.97 -13.64
C GLY A 41 6.88 10.81 -13.23
N LYS A 42 6.06 11.78 -13.64
CA LYS A 42 4.61 11.81 -13.44
C LYS A 42 3.92 10.59 -14.05
N LYS A 43 2.91 10.10 -13.35
CA LYS A 43 2.13 8.93 -13.74
C LYS A 43 0.65 9.25 -14.00
N LYS A 44 0.22 10.48 -13.71
CA LYS A 44 -1.16 10.96 -13.85
C LYS A 44 -2.16 10.08 -13.08
N SER A 45 -1.73 9.55 -11.94
CA SER A 45 -2.58 8.77 -11.05
C SER A 45 -3.49 9.67 -10.21
N TYR A 46 -4.57 9.11 -9.64
CA TYR A 46 -5.41 9.85 -8.71
C TYR A 46 -4.61 10.29 -7.46
N VAL A 47 -3.71 9.44 -6.94
CA VAL A 47 -2.85 9.75 -5.78
C VAL A 47 -1.95 10.95 -6.08
N GLU A 48 -1.34 10.99 -7.26
CA GLU A 48 -0.53 12.13 -7.70
C GLU A 48 -1.33 13.43 -7.72
N ASN A 49 -2.53 13.39 -8.31
CA ASN A 49 -3.42 14.55 -8.37
C ASN A 49 -3.84 15.03 -6.98
N GLU A 50 -4.19 14.11 -6.08
CA GLU A 50 -4.56 14.46 -4.71
C GLU A 50 -3.39 15.04 -3.91
N ILE A 51 -2.17 14.50 -4.02
CA ILE A 51 -0.98 15.09 -3.37
C ILE A 51 -0.73 16.51 -3.89
N LEU A 52 -0.81 16.72 -5.20
CA LEU A 52 -0.64 18.05 -5.80
C LEU A 52 -1.71 19.04 -5.31
N ALA A 53 -2.93 18.58 -5.11
CA ALA A 53 -4.02 19.40 -4.56
C ALA A 53 -3.79 19.82 -3.09
N THR A 54 -2.98 19.09 -2.32
CA THR A 54 -2.63 19.45 -0.94
C THR A 54 -1.73 20.69 -0.83
N LYS A 55 -1.22 21.23 -1.94
CA LYS A 55 -0.19 22.29 -1.97
C LYS A 55 1.14 21.86 -1.32
N CYS A 56 1.35 20.56 -1.12
CA CYS A 56 2.64 20.02 -0.73
C CYS A 56 3.64 20.18 -1.87
N LYS A 57 4.89 20.48 -1.55
CA LYS A 57 5.96 20.55 -2.56
C LYS A 57 6.27 19.15 -3.08
N VAL A 58 6.04 18.91 -4.37
CA VAL A 58 6.34 17.63 -5.04
C VAL A 58 7.41 17.84 -6.09
N ILE A 59 8.45 17.00 -6.06
CA ILE A 59 9.58 17.08 -6.98
C ILE A 59 9.76 15.74 -7.68
N PHE A 60 9.61 15.70 -9.00
CA PHE A 60 9.82 14.52 -9.83
C PHE A 60 11.26 14.54 -10.39
N LEU A 61 12.13 13.66 -9.88
CA LEU A 61 13.55 13.67 -10.25
C LEU A 61 13.79 13.37 -11.73
N GLN A 62 12.94 12.55 -12.34
CA GLN A 62 13.09 12.24 -13.76
C GLN A 62 12.84 13.46 -14.66
N GLU A 63 11.95 14.37 -14.26
CA GLU A 63 11.57 15.53 -15.07
C GLU A 63 12.57 16.68 -15.00
N LEU A 64 13.34 16.77 -13.93
CA LEU A 64 14.29 17.86 -13.72
C LEU A 64 15.33 18.02 -14.85
N ARG A 65 15.73 16.91 -15.50
CA ARG A 65 16.77 16.92 -16.54
C ARG A 65 16.29 16.59 -17.93
N TYR A 66 15.25 15.77 -18.06
CA TYR A 66 14.95 15.09 -19.32
C TYR A 66 13.55 15.36 -19.86
N GLY A 67 12.72 16.06 -19.09
CA GLY A 67 11.32 16.24 -19.44
C GLY A 67 10.59 14.89 -19.61
N GLU A 68 9.51 14.88 -20.40
CA GLU A 68 8.67 13.69 -20.63
C GLU A 68 9.22 12.70 -21.69
N LYS A 69 10.41 12.94 -22.28
CA LYS A 69 10.95 12.10 -23.36
C LYS A 69 11.53 10.79 -22.86
N GLU A 70 10.85 9.68 -23.17
CA GLU A 70 11.19 8.33 -22.68
C GLU A 70 12.20 7.54 -23.53
N ASN A 71 12.56 7.93 -24.73
CA ASN A 71 13.31 7.10 -25.68
C ASN A 71 14.79 7.42 -25.73
N LEU A 72 15.66 6.64 -25.03
CA LEU A 72 17.09 6.61 -25.28
C LEU A 72 17.80 5.35 -24.72
N ILE A 73 18.86 4.91 -25.42
CA ILE A 73 19.72 3.73 -25.31
C ILE A 73 20.27 3.40 -23.88
N ILE A 74 20.68 2.15 -23.61
CA ILE A 74 21.14 1.62 -22.29
C ILE A 74 22.18 2.51 -21.58
N TRP A 75 23.13 3.08 -22.28
CA TRP A 75 24.11 4.03 -21.72
C TRP A 75 23.44 5.24 -21.05
N ASN A 76 22.37 5.72 -21.63
CA ASN A 76 21.56 6.78 -21.06
C ASN A 76 20.82 6.37 -19.78
N ARG A 77 20.54 5.08 -19.55
CA ARG A 77 19.93 4.61 -18.29
C ARG A 77 20.85 4.79 -17.09
N ILE A 78 22.14 4.48 -17.24
CA ILE A 78 23.14 4.65 -16.17
C ILE A 78 23.35 6.14 -15.90
N CYS A 79 23.55 6.95 -16.92
CA CYS A 79 23.70 8.40 -16.78
C CYS A 79 22.48 9.07 -16.15
N ARG A 80 21.26 8.63 -16.51
CA ARG A 80 20.01 9.09 -15.89
C ARG A 80 19.92 8.72 -14.42
N LYS A 81 20.35 7.50 -14.06
CA LYS A 81 20.34 7.05 -12.67
C LYS A 81 21.31 7.85 -11.82
N VAL A 82 22.54 8.05 -12.30
CA VAL A 82 23.55 8.87 -11.65
C VAL A 82 23.10 10.35 -11.57
N GLY A 83 22.53 10.87 -12.66
CA GLY A 83 21.96 12.22 -12.69
C GLY A 83 20.95 12.47 -11.60
N ARG A 84 19.98 11.56 -11.39
CA ARG A 84 18.98 11.67 -10.34
C ARG A 84 19.59 11.68 -8.93
N TYR A 85 20.68 10.95 -8.69
CA TYR A 85 21.40 11.02 -7.42
C TYR A 85 22.03 12.40 -7.18
N ILE A 86 22.60 12.99 -8.23
CA ILE A 86 23.18 14.35 -8.17
C ILE A 86 22.07 15.37 -7.89
N ASP A 87 20.94 15.27 -8.60
CA ASP A 87 19.80 16.17 -8.41
C ASP A 87 19.21 16.06 -7.00
N PHE A 88 19.03 14.85 -6.50
CA PHE A 88 18.58 14.63 -5.14
C PHE A 88 19.54 15.26 -4.11
N ARG A 89 20.85 15.11 -4.32
CA ARG A 89 21.86 15.77 -3.46
C ARG A 89 21.74 17.31 -3.51
N HIS A 90 21.46 17.90 -4.67
CA HIS A 90 21.25 19.35 -4.81
C HIS A 90 19.97 19.78 -4.07
N ILE A 91 18.88 19.00 -4.21
CA ILE A 91 17.62 19.24 -3.47
C ILE A 91 17.89 19.23 -1.98
N VAL A 92 18.54 18.19 -1.45
CA VAL A 92 18.85 18.09 -0.01
C VAL A 92 19.72 19.26 0.48
N LYS A 93 20.69 19.71 -0.31
CA LYS A 93 21.50 20.88 0.04
C LYS A 93 20.70 22.20 0.02
N GLY A 94 19.79 22.35 -0.93
CA GLY A 94 18.94 23.54 -1.06
C GLY A 94 17.86 23.59 0.00
N GLU A 95 17.15 22.47 0.21
CA GLU A 95 16.03 22.37 1.14
C GLU A 95 16.49 22.28 2.60
N LYS A 96 17.67 21.74 2.87
CA LYS A 96 18.23 21.51 4.22
C LYS A 96 17.22 20.79 5.13
N PRO A 97 16.73 19.61 4.75
CA PRO A 97 15.76 18.89 5.56
C PRO A 97 16.36 18.43 6.89
N ASP A 98 15.53 18.39 7.93
CA ASP A 98 15.86 17.74 9.21
C ASP A 98 15.77 16.22 9.09
N VAL A 99 14.82 15.74 8.28
CA VAL A 99 14.50 14.33 8.11
C VAL A 99 14.43 13.96 6.64
N ILE A 100 15.00 12.80 6.29
CA ILE A 100 14.72 12.10 5.03
C ILE A 100 14.09 10.75 5.37
N HIS A 101 12.81 10.61 5.01
CA HIS A 101 12.04 9.39 5.21
C HIS A 101 11.89 8.65 3.89
N MET A 102 12.46 7.47 3.80
CA MET A 102 12.48 6.64 2.59
C MET A 102 11.37 5.58 2.63
N HIS A 103 10.77 5.33 1.46
CA HIS A 103 9.71 4.35 1.29
C HIS A 103 10.04 3.39 0.14
N LEU A 104 9.70 2.11 0.28
CA LEU A 104 9.85 1.02 -0.70
C LEU A 104 11.30 0.70 -1.12
N ARG A 105 12.20 1.68 -1.12
CA ARG A 105 13.61 1.52 -1.50
C ARG A 105 14.49 2.43 -0.65
N ILE A 106 15.63 1.92 -0.19
CA ILE A 106 16.65 2.71 0.49
C ILE A 106 17.60 3.34 -0.54
N GLY A 107 18.08 2.55 -1.50
CA GLY A 107 19.08 3.00 -2.46
C GLY A 107 20.43 3.35 -1.80
N ILE A 108 21.25 4.09 -2.51
CA ILE A 108 22.57 4.55 -2.01
C ILE A 108 22.55 6.00 -1.47
N TYR A 109 21.38 6.65 -1.46
CA TYR A 109 21.28 8.08 -1.08
C TYR A 109 21.85 8.39 0.29
N PRO A 110 21.56 7.60 1.37
CA PRO A 110 22.07 7.93 2.70
C PRO A 110 23.59 7.86 2.79
N ILE A 111 24.24 7.15 1.85
CA ILE A 111 25.72 7.06 1.81
C ILE A 111 26.34 8.25 1.12
N ILE A 112 25.72 8.72 0.02
CA ILE A 112 26.28 9.80 -0.83
C ILE A 112 25.97 11.21 -0.30
N ILE A 113 25.04 11.34 0.64
CA ILE A 113 24.71 12.61 1.29
C ILE A 113 25.54 12.74 2.56
N PRO A 114 26.25 13.85 2.76
CA PRO A 114 27.07 14.06 3.97
C PRO A 114 26.19 14.41 5.19
N TYR A 115 25.30 13.48 5.59
CA TYR A 115 24.30 13.68 6.64
C TYR A 115 24.88 14.18 7.97
N LYS A 116 26.09 13.74 8.39
CA LYS A 116 26.72 14.22 9.62
C LYS A 116 26.97 15.73 9.62
N LYS A 117 27.36 16.30 8.46
CA LYS A 117 27.54 17.74 8.31
C LYS A 117 26.23 18.51 8.29
N LEU A 118 25.12 17.83 7.94
CA LEU A 118 23.81 18.45 7.74
C LEU A 118 22.83 18.16 8.89
N GLY A 119 23.21 17.30 9.85
CA GLY A 119 22.34 16.93 10.98
C GLY A 119 21.08 16.14 10.60
N ILE A 120 21.06 15.54 9.41
CA ILE A 120 19.87 14.86 8.84
C ILE A 120 19.66 13.51 9.54
N LYS A 121 18.42 13.23 9.95
CA LYS A 121 17.96 11.92 10.42
C LYS A 121 17.38 11.13 9.26
N TYR A 122 17.67 9.83 9.21
CA TYR A 122 17.11 8.92 8.21
C TYR A 122 16.11 8.00 8.84
N PHE A 123 14.93 7.90 8.18
CA PHE A 123 13.90 6.91 8.50
C PHE A 123 13.62 6.04 7.27
N TYR A 124 13.21 4.81 7.49
CA TYR A 124 12.76 3.90 6.45
C TYR A 124 11.55 3.11 6.92
N THR A 125 10.40 3.29 6.24
CA THR A 125 9.22 2.45 6.49
C THR A 125 9.28 1.17 5.69
N VAL A 126 9.13 0.04 6.36
CA VAL A 126 9.01 -1.29 5.76
C VAL A 126 7.54 -1.56 5.44
N HIS A 127 7.16 -1.44 4.16
CA HIS A 127 5.78 -1.55 3.69
C HIS A 127 5.32 -2.98 3.35
N ASN A 128 6.22 -3.95 3.35
CA ASN A 128 5.91 -5.35 3.01
C ASN A 128 6.87 -6.29 3.77
N VAL A 129 6.72 -7.58 3.60
CA VAL A 129 7.65 -8.58 4.18
C VAL A 129 9.08 -8.30 3.75
N LEU A 130 10.04 -8.50 4.65
CA LEU A 130 11.45 -8.10 4.47
C LEU A 130 12.08 -8.69 3.20
N ASP A 131 11.80 -9.94 2.88
CA ASP A 131 12.36 -10.63 1.70
C ASP A 131 11.94 -10.03 0.35
N ARG A 132 10.92 -9.16 0.35
CA ARG A 132 10.53 -8.42 -0.86
C ARG A 132 11.43 -7.23 -1.13
N TYR A 133 12.02 -6.64 -0.10
CA TYR A 133 12.89 -5.48 -0.21
C TYR A 133 14.37 -5.80 -0.04
N PHE A 134 14.67 -6.82 0.75
CA PHE A 134 16.04 -7.18 1.11
C PHE A 134 16.37 -8.63 0.77
N THR A 135 17.62 -8.90 0.54
CA THR A 135 18.16 -10.26 0.45
C THR A 135 19.58 -10.29 0.98
N LYS A 136 19.89 -11.34 1.74
CA LYS A 136 21.25 -11.63 2.21
C LYS A 136 22.09 -12.37 1.14
N LYS A 137 21.43 -12.90 0.07
CA LYS A 137 22.11 -13.57 -1.04
C LYS A 137 22.94 -12.57 -1.84
N ILE A 138 24.24 -12.82 -1.92
CA ILE A 138 25.20 -11.99 -2.66
C ILE A 138 24.81 -11.94 -4.14
N GLY A 139 24.76 -10.73 -4.72
CA GLY A 139 24.40 -10.52 -6.11
C GLY A 139 24.36 -9.04 -6.49
N LEU A 140 24.30 -8.78 -7.78
CA LEU A 140 24.18 -7.41 -8.34
C LEU A 140 22.73 -6.88 -8.36
N ASN A 141 21.83 -7.51 -7.60
CA ASN A 141 20.45 -7.07 -7.52
C ASN A 141 20.27 -5.91 -6.51
N SER A 142 19.22 -5.16 -6.73
CA SER A 142 18.90 -3.99 -5.91
C SER A 142 18.54 -4.33 -4.46
N LYS A 143 17.95 -5.50 -4.19
CA LYS A 143 17.58 -5.94 -2.84
C LYS A 143 18.82 -6.21 -1.98
N TYR A 144 19.87 -6.80 -2.56
CA TYR A 144 21.13 -7.01 -1.87
C TYR A 144 21.82 -5.67 -1.55
N LEU A 145 21.80 -4.73 -2.51
CA LEU A 145 22.34 -3.40 -2.28
C LEU A 145 21.59 -2.68 -1.14
N ASP A 146 20.26 -2.67 -1.18
CA ASP A 146 19.43 -2.06 -0.13
C ASP A 146 19.70 -2.73 1.23
N TYR A 147 19.84 -4.06 1.28
CA TYR A 147 20.24 -4.78 2.50
C TYR A 147 21.60 -4.30 3.02
N ARG A 148 22.62 -4.24 2.17
CA ARG A 148 23.97 -3.81 2.56
C ARG A 148 23.98 -2.39 3.08
N VAL A 149 23.26 -1.49 2.43
CA VAL A 149 23.14 -0.09 2.88
C VAL A 149 22.41 -0.01 4.21
N ALA A 150 21.26 -0.68 4.37
CA ALA A 150 20.51 -0.73 5.61
C ALA A 150 21.35 -1.28 6.77
N LYS A 151 22.05 -2.41 6.55
CA LYS A 151 22.92 -3.04 7.54
C LYS A 151 24.09 -2.15 7.96
N TYR A 152 24.69 -1.45 7.00
CA TYR A 152 25.76 -0.49 7.28
C TYR A 152 25.27 0.70 8.13
N LEU A 153 24.10 1.22 7.81
CA LEU A 153 23.52 2.38 8.49
C LEU A 153 23.02 2.01 9.89
N SER A 154 22.34 0.86 10.04
CA SER A 154 21.86 0.39 11.35
C SER A 154 22.99 0.10 12.30
N GLY A 155 24.09 -0.52 11.85
CA GLY A 155 25.28 -0.74 12.68
C GLY A 155 26.04 0.53 13.13
N LYS A 156 25.55 1.71 12.74
CA LYS A 156 26.10 3.03 13.10
C LYS A 156 25.06 3.98 13.68
N ASP A 157 23.89 3.47 14.03
CA ASP A 157 22.73 4.24 14.53
C ASP A 157 22.37 5.44 13.65
N ARG A 158 22.35 5.20 12.31
CA ARG A 158 22.15 6.25 11.31
C ARG A 158 20.84 6.17 10.56
N ILE A 159 20.08 5.12 10.78
CA ILE A 159 18.77 4.91 10.21
C ILE A 159 17.85 4.35 11.30
N SER A 160 16.67 4.90 11.38
CA SER A 160 15.58 4.36 12.18
C SER A 160 14.59 3.68 11.24
N PHE A 161 14.14 2.48 11.62
CA PHE A 161 13.13 1.75 10.87
C PHE A 161 11.75 2.03 11.46
N ILE A 162 10.75 2.07 10.59
CA ILE A 162 9.35 2.13 10.97
C ILE A 162 8.69 0.83 10.52
N ALA A 163 8.14 0.12 11.47
CA ALA A 163 7.30 -1.06 11.29
C ALA A 163 5.83 -0.66 11.31
N LEU A 164 4.99 -1.33 10.53
CA LEU A 164 3.56 -1.05 10.44
C LEU A 164 2.73 -1.78 11.51
N HIS A 165 3.35 -2.72 12.23
CA HIS A 165 2.79 -3.46 13.35
C HIS A 165 3.91 -4.09 14.19
N ASP A 166 3.59 -4.53 15.42
CA ASP A 166 4.60 -5.00 16.37
C ASP A 166 5.32 -6.27 15.91
N GLY A 167 4.64 -7.23 15.29
CA GLY A 167 5.30 -8.42 14.74
C GLY A 167 6.36 -8.08 13.69
N LEU A 168 6.10 -7.09 12.82
CA LEU A 168 7.10 -6.60 11.87
C LEU A 168 8.25 -5.86 12.57
N ASN A 169 7.97 -5.18 13.69
CA ASN A 169 9.01 -4.53 14.49
C ASN A 169 10.03 -5.56 15.00
N GLU A 170 9.57 -6.65 15.59
CA GLU A 170 10.43 -7.72 16.09
C GLU A 170 11.23 -8.37 14.95
N GLU A 171 10.61 -8.60 13.80
CA GLU A 171 11.27 -9.13 12.63
C GLU A 171 12.39 -8.22 12.12
N ILE A 172 12.16 -6.90 12.03
CA ILE A 172 13.17 -5.91 11.61
C ILE A 172 14.32 -5.87 12.61
N ARG A 173 14.04 -5.85 13.92
CA ARG A 173 15.06 -5.88 14.99
C ARG A 173 15.99 -7.08 14.83
N SER A 174 15.41 -8.26 14.68
CA SER A 174 16.16 -9.50 14.47
C SER A 174 16.94 -9.50 13.14
N TYR A 175 16.32 -9.05 12.05
CA TYR A 175 16.92 -9.08 10.72
C TYR A 175 18.17 -8.18 10.60
N PHE A 176 18.11 -6.96 11.15
CA PHE A 176 19.19 -5.98 11.08
C PHE A 176 20.04 -5.92 12.33
N ASN A 177 19.66 -6.59 13.41
CA ASN A 177 20.29 -6.51 14.75
C ASN A 177 20.40 -5.04 15.20
N THR A 178 19.26 -4.39 15.42
CA THR A 178 19.17 -2.96 15.78
C THR A 178 17.96 -2.72 16.67
N ASP A 179 18.11 -1.79 17.62
CA ASP A 179 17.01 -1.32 18.47
C ASP A 179 16.31 -0.07 17.92
N ALA A 180 16.86 0.55 16.88
CA ALA A 180 16.29 1.73 16.25
C ALA A 180 15.10 1.35 15.34
N VAL A 181 14.09 0.69 15.91
CA VAL A 181 12.85 0.28 15.24
C VAL A 181 11.65 0.77 16.04
N TYR A 182 10.76 1.49 15.39
CA TYR A 182 9.57 2.08 15.96
C TYR A 182 8.33 1.54 15.27
N THR A 183 7.26 1.24 16.01
CA THR A 183 5.98 0.87 15.43
C THR A 183 5.15 2.13 15.21
N VAL A 184 4.77 2.38 13.95
CA VAL A 184 3.74 3.36 13.58
C VAL A 184 2.71 2.60 12.77
N ASN A 185 1.53 2.40 13.33
CA ASN A 185 0.45 1.70 12.65
C ASN A 185 0.13 2.39 11.32
N ASN A 186 -0.10 1.60 10.29
CA ASN A 186 -0.51 2.15 9.01
C ASN A 186 -1.99 2.52 9.07
N GLY A 187 -2.26 3.80 9.32
CA GLY A 187 -3.61 4.31 9.47
C GLY A 187 -4.37 4.41 8.15
N ILE A 188 -5.67 4.54 8.26
CA ILE A 188 -6.59 4.86 7.17
C ILE A 188 -7.39 6.14 7.51
N ARG A 189 -7.95 6.77 6.51
CA ARG A 189 -8.86 7.92 6.69
C ARG A 189 -10.25 7.43 7.09
N MET A 190 -10.41 7.08 8.37
CA MET A 190 -11.63 6.45 8.90
C MET A 190 -12.89 7.25 8.60
N GLU A 191 -12.82 8.58 8.54
CA GLU A 191 -13.94 9.44 8.20
C GLU A 191 -14.51 9.21 6.79
N ARG A 192 -13.79 8.51 5.92
CA ARG A 192 -14.26 8.11 4.59
C ARG A 192 -14.95 6.74 4.59
N PHE A 193 -14.64 5.88 5.57
CA PHE A 193 -15.11 4.49 5.62
C PHE A 193 -16.23 4.34 6.64
N VAL A 194 -17.29 5.12 6.45
CA VAL A 194 -18.51 5.17 7.26
C VAL A 194 -19.68 4.74 6.35
N PRO A 195 -20.29 3.53 6.55
CA PRO A 195 -21.31 2.98 5.65
C PRO A 195 -22.48 3.92 5.39
N GLU A 196 -22.88 4.68 6.40
CA GLU A 196 -24.04 5.60 6.38
C GLU A 196 -23.85 6.77 5.41
N LEU A 197 -22.62 7.05 4.98
CA LEU A 197 -22.33 8.11 3.99
C LEU A 197 -22.69 7.73 2.57
N TYR A 198 -22.99 6.44 2.31
CA TYR A 198 -23.13 5.91 0.95
C TYR A 198 -24.50 5.27 0.74
N ASN A 199 -25.15 5.64 -0.35
CA ASN A 199 -26.39 4.99 -0.79
C ASN A 199 -26.06 3.71 -1.56
N ARG A 200 -26.06 2.57 -0.83
CA ARG A 200 -25.76 1.24 -1.37
C ARG A 200 -26.57 0.91 -2.66
N ASN A 201 -27.86 1.21 -2.66
CA ASN A 201 -28.74 0.86 -3.80
C ASN A 201 -28.42 1.69 -5.04
N GLU A 202 -28.11 2.96 -4.86
CA GLU A 202 -27.70 3.85 -5.95
C GLU A 202 -26.38 3.38 -6.59
N ILE A 203 -25.40 3.04 -5.76
CA ILE A 203 -24.08 2.55 -6.22
C ILE A 203 -24.25 1.22 -6.95
N ARG A 204 -25.04 0.27 -6.41
CA ARG A 204 -25.34 -1.00 -7.08
C ARG A 204 -26.03 -0.78 -8.41
N GLY A 205 -27.01 0.12 -8.48
CA GLY A 205 -27.69 0.49 -9.72
C GLY A 205 -26.74 1.04 -10.79
N ALA A 206 -25.83 1.94 -10.39
CA ALA A 206 -24.80 2.49 -11.28
C ALA A 206 -23.82 1.42 -11.81
N LEU A 207 -23.61 0.34 -11.05
CA LEU A 207 -22.79 -0.81 -11.45
C LEU A 207 -23.57 -1.89 -12.22
N GLY A 208 -24.86 -1.73 -12.46
CA GLY A 208 -25.71 -2.74 -13.09
C GLY A 208 -25.92 -3.99 -12.20
N ILE A 209 -25.86 -3.82 -10.88
CA ILE A 209 -26.06 -4.87 -9.88
C ILE A 209 -27.47 -4.76 -9.33
N ARG A 210 -28.24 -5.85 -9.42
CA ARG A 210 -29.60 -5.88 -8.89
C ARG A 210 -29.61 -5.97 -7.36
N PRO A 211 -30.66 -5.51 -6.68
CA PRO A 211 -30.75 -5.57 -5.21
C PRO A 211 -30.51 -6.96 -4.63
N GLN A 212 -30.97 -8.02 -5.31
CA GLN A 212 -30.86 -9.42 -4.87
C GLN A 212 -29.52 -10.08 -5.22
N ASP A 213 -28.72 -9.50 -6.14
CA ASP A 213 -27.44 -10.08 -6.52
C ASP A 213 -26.49 -10.14 -5.31
N TYR A 214 -25.70 -11.19 -5.20
CA TYR A 214 -24.66 -11.31 -4.18
C TYR A 214 -23.34 -10.78 -4.73
N LEU A 215 -22.82 -9.71 -4.15
CA LEU A 215 -21.62 -9.04 -4.62
C LEU A 215 -20.40 -9.41 -3.80
N VAL A 216 -19.54 -10.24 -4.37
CA VAL A 216 -18.20 -10.51 -3.84
C VAL A 216 -17.27 -9.39 -4.29
N GLY A 217 -16.52 -8.78 -3.38
CA GLY A 217 -15.61 -7.68 -3.69
C GLY A 217 -14.14 -8.02 -3.41
N ASN A 218 -13.28 -7.45 -4.21
CA ASN A 218 -11.83 -7.38 -3.95
C ASN A 218 -11.29 -6.02 -4.36
N VAL A 219 -10.44 -5.44 -3.54
CA VAL A 219 -9.75 -4.17 -3.82
C VAL A 219 -8.25 -4.37 -3.63
N GLY A 220 -7.47 -4.09 -4.67
CA GLY A 220 -6.02 -4.24 -4.59
C GLY A 220 -5.34 -4.20 -5.96
N SER A 221 -4.01 -4.08 -5.96
CA SER A 221 -3.23 -4.12 -7.21
C SER A 221 -3.37 -5.46 -7.93
N PHE A 222 -3.49 -5.44 -9.25
CA PHE A 222 -3.49 -6.65 -10.08
C PHE A 222 -2.06 -7.17 -10.23
N SER A 223 -1.65 -7.91 -9.20
CA SER A 223 -0.29 -8.44 -9.01
C SER A 223 -0.34 -9.87 -8.50
N GLU A 224 0.75 -10.60 -8.65
CA GLU A 224 0.90 -11.96 -8.11
C GLU A 224 0.56 -12.05 -6.61
N GLN A 225 0.88 -11.00 -5.85
CA GLN A 225 0.62 -10.90 -4.41
C GLN A 225 -0.85 -11.12 -4.07
N LYS A 226 -1.76 -10.49 -4.83
CA LYS A 226 -3.20 -10.48 -4.56
C LYS A 226 -3.93 -11.75 -5.00
N ASN A 227 -3.24 -12.64 -5.75
CA ASN A 227 -3.72 -13.99 -6.08
C ASN A 227 -5.09 -14.02 -6.79
N HIS A 228 -5.21 -13.24 -7.87
CA HIS A 228 -6.47 -13.16 -8.62
C HIS A 228 -6.91 -14.50 -9.22
N ASP A 229 -5.98 -15.44 -9.49
CA ASP A 229 -6.33 -16.79 -9.91
C ASP A 229 -7.23 -17.47 -8.87
N MET A 230 -6.85 -17.42 -7.57
CA MET A 230 -7.66 -17.96 -6.48
C MET A 230 -9.01 -17.23 -6.31
N ILE A 231 -9.04 -15.90 -6.50
CA ILE A 231 -10.29 -15.12 -6.45
C ILE A 231 -11.27 -15.64 -7.50
N LEU A 232 -10.82 -15.84 -8.74
CA LEU A 232 -11.66 -16.31 -9.84
C LEU A 232 -12.10 -17.77 -9.62
N ASP A 233 -11.21 -18.63 -9.14
CA ASP A 233 -11.54 -20.04 -8.87
C ASP A 233 -12.58 -20.17 -7.73
N VAL A 234 -12.42 -19.41 -6.64
CA VAL A 234 -13.40 -19.32 -5.56
C VAL A 234 -14.74 -18.77 -6.08
N PHE A 235 -14.70 -17.72 -6.91
CA PHE A 235 -15.91 -17.14 -7.46
C PHE A 235 -16.66 -18.12 -8.39
N CYS A 236 -15.96 -18.97 -9.14
CA CYS A 236 -16.60 -20.06 -9.89
C CYS A 236 -17.36 -21.04 -8.99
N GLU A 237 -16.83 -21.34 -7.80
CA GLU A 237 -17.53 -22.18 -6.83
C GLU A 237 -18.71 -21.46 -6.18
N VAL A 238 -18.62 -20.13 -5.99
CA VAL A 238 -19.73 -19.30 -5.51
C VAL A 238 -20.89 -19.31 -6.50
N ILE A 239 -20.66 -19.07 -7.78
CA ILE A 239 -21.75 -19.01 -8.80
C ILE A 239 -22.43 -20.37 -9.03
N LYS A 240 -21.75 -21.50 -8.81
CA LYS A 240 -22.38 -22.84 -8.84
C LYS A 240 -23.46 -22.98 -7.75
N ARG A 241 -23.25 -22.39 -6.57
CA ARG A 241 -24.15 -22.46 -5.40
C ARG A 241 -25.16 -21.31 -5.37
N ARG A 242 -24.75 -20.14 -5.89
CA ARG A 242 -25.54 -18.92 -5.94
C ARG A 242 -25.38 -18.24 -7.31
N PRO A 243 -26.19 -18.64 -8.33
CA PRO A 243 -26.04 -18.17 -9.72
C PRO A 243 -26.21 -16.65 -9.92
N ASP A 244 -26.91 -15.97 -9.03
CA ASP A 244 -27.12 -14.51 -9.01
C ASP A 244 -25.98 -13.75 -8.34
N SER A 245 -24.79 -14.35 -8.28
CA SER A 245 -23.59 -13.68 -7.74
C SER A 245 -22.87 -12.88 -8.83
N LYS A 246 -22.23 -11.78 -8.40
CA LYS A 246 -21.32 -10.92 -9.18
C LYS A 246 -20.00 -10.77 -8.44
N LEU A 247 -18.92 -10.53 -9.18
CA LEU A 247 -17.58 -10.22 -8.63
C LEU A 247 -17.19 -8.81 -9.04
N LEU A 248 -16.77 -8.00 -8.07
CA LEU A 248 -16.23 -6.66 -8.29
C LEU A 248 -14.73 -6.65 -7.96
N LEU A 249 -13.90 -6.44 -8.98
CA LEU A 249 -12.47 -6.27 -8.86
C LEU A 249 -12.11 -4.79 -9.02
N VAL A 250 -11.57 -4.17 -7.98
CA VAL A 250 -11.18 -2.76 -8.00
C VAL A 250 -9.67 -2.65 -7.87
N GLY A 251 -9.00 -2.16 -8.91
CA GLY A 251 -7.56 -2.02 -8.91
C GLY A 251 -6.96 -2.00 -10.31
N ARG A 252 -5.64 -1.97 -10.37
CA ARG A 252 -4.88 -2.01 -11.61
C ARG A 252 -3.55 -2.73 -11.41
N GLY A 253 -2.94 -3.19 -12.48
CA GLY A 253 -1.60 -3.78 -12.42
C GLY A 253 -1.28 -4.66 -13.62
N VAL A 254 -0.07 -5.20 -13.60
CA VAL A 254 0.51 -5.97 -14.73
C VAL A 254 -0.20 -7.30 -14.99
N GLU A 255 -0.91 -7.85 -13.99
CA GLU A 255 -1.64 -9.11 -14.12
C GLU A 255 -3.02 -8.95 -14.82
N ARG A 256 -3.48 -7.73 -15.11
CA ARG A 256 -4.80 -7.50 -15.73
C ARG A 256 -5.05 -8.34 -16.98
N PRO A 257 -4.14 -8.41 -17.97
CA PRO A 257 -4.39 -9.22 -19.18
C PRO A 257 -4.55 -10.71 -18.86
N LYS A 258 -3.83 -11.22 -17.84
CA LYS A 258 -3.93 -12.61 -17.38
C LYS A 258 -5.28 -12.86 -16.71
N ILE A 259 -5.75 -11.93 -15.88
CA ILE A 259 -7.07 -11.99 -15.22
C ILE A 259 -8.18 -12.07 -16.27
N GLU A 260 -8.17 -11.17 -17.26
CA GLU A 260 -9.16 -11.14 -18.36
C GLU A 260 -9.13 -12.42 -19.20
N ALA A 261 -7.94 -12.94 -19.51
CA ALA A 261 -7.81 -14.22 -20.23
C ALA A 261 -8.36 -15.39 -19.40
N ARG A 262 -8.15 -15.39 -18.08
CA ARG A 262 -8.68 -16.42 -17.18
C ARG A 262 -10.21 -16.36 -17.08
N MET A 263 -10.79 -15.15 -16.98
CA MET A 263 -12.24 -14.95 -16.98
C MET A 263 -12.90 -15.55 -18.24
N LYS A 264 -12.29 -15.33 -19.43
CA LYS A 264 -12.74 -15.95 -20.69
C LYS A 264 -12.71 -17.47 -20.64
N THR A 265 -11.60 -18.03 -20.17
CA THR A 265 -11.44 -19.49 -20.04
C THR A 265 -12.50 -20.11 -19.10
N LEU A 266 -12.91 -19.36 -18.07
CA LEU A 266 -13.90 -19.79 -17.08
C LEU A 266 -15.35 -19.46 -17.50
N ASN A 267 -15.54 -18.72 -18.59
CA ASN A 267 -16.86 -18.24 -19.09
C ASN A 267 -17.65 -17.45 -18.03
N ILE A 268 -16.98 -16.49 -17.33
CA ILE A 268 -17.59 -15.67 -16.28
C ILE A 268 -17.50 -14.17 -16.54
N GLU A 269 -17.17 -13.74 -17.75
CA GLU A 269 -16.94 -12.33 -18.09
C GLU A 269 -18.17 -11.44 -17.80
N ASP A 270 -19.37 -11.98 -18.03
CA ASP A 270 -20.65 -11.30 -17.76
C ASP A 270 -20.97 -11.13 -16.27
N LYS A 271 -20.22 -11.83 -15.40
CA LYS A 271 -20.41 -11.82 -13.95
C LYS A 271 -19.32 -11.04 -13.20
N VAL A 272 -18.26 -10.59 -13.88
CA VAL A 272 -17.13 -9.88 -13.28
C VAL A 272 -17.08 -8.44 -13.76
N ILE A 273 -17.03 -7.52 -12.82
CA ILE A 273 -16.86 -6.09 -13.05
C ILE A 273 -15.44 -5.70 -12.65
N ILE A 274 -14.68 -5.09 -13.57
CA ILE A 274 -13.32 -4.59 -13.29
C ILE A 274 -13.34 -3.06 -13.35
N LEU A 275 -12.93 -2.41 -12.27
CA LEU A 275 -12.80 -0.96 -12.17
C LEU A 275 -11.37 -0.55 -11.83
N GLU A 276 -10.84 0.45 -12.54
CA GLU A 276 -9.50 0.99 -12.32
C GLU A 276 -9.52 2.47 -11.96
N ASN A 277 -8.47 2.92 -11.29
CA ASN A 277 -8.26 4.33 -10.95
C ASN A 277 -9.46 4.97 -10.23
N ARG A 278 -10.00 4.27 -9.24
CA ARG A 278 -11.13 4.72 -8.43
C ARG A 278 -10.64 5.37 -7.15
N ASP A 279 -11.18 6.54 -6.83
CA ASP A 279 -11.03 7.26 -5.57
C ASP A 279 -12.22 7.05 -4.61
N ASP A 280 -13.33 6.55 -5.14
CA ASP A 280 -14.58 6.25 -4.44
C ASP A 280 -14.62 4.81 -3.89
N VAL A 281 -13.48 4.25 -3.52
CA VAL A 281 -13.38 2.89 -2.96
C VAL A 281 -14.33 2.66 -1.79
N PRO A 282 -14.54 3.63 -0.85
CA PRO A 282 -15.50 3.44 0.23
C PRO A 282 -16.94 3.23 -0.29
N ALA A 283 -17.34 4.00 -1.30
CA ALA A 283 -18.64 3.83 -1.94
C ALA A 283 -18.77 2.45 -2.60
N LEU A 284 -17.74 2.01 -3.32
CA LEU A 284 -17.73 0.67 -3.93
C LEU A 284 -17.80 -0.44 -2.87
N MET A 285 -17.09 -0.29 -1.74
CA MET A 285 -17.17 -1.24 -0.63
C MET A 285 -18.57 -1.29 -0.02
N SER A 286 -19.29 -0.17 0.09
CA SER A 286 -20.67 -0.16 0.60
C SER A 286 -21.64 -1.00 -0.25
N ALA A 287 -21.33 -1.19 -1.54
CA ALA A 287 -22.12 -2.02 -2.44
C ALA A 287 -21.89 -3.53 -2.27
N MET A 288 -20.76 -3.95 -1.66
CA MET A 288 -20.37 -5.35 -1.50
C MET A 288 -21.16 -6.05 -0.39
N ASP A 289 -21.28 -7.38 -0.50
CA ASP A 289 -21.83 -8.25 0.54
C ASP A 289 -20.72 -8.93 1.36
N VAL A 290 -19.60 -9.20 0.73
CA VAL A 290 -18.45 -9.87 1.33
C VAL A 290 -17.16 -9.42 0.65
N PHE A 291 -16.06 -9.40 1.41
CA PHE A 291 -14.74 -9.06 0.91
C PHE A 291 -13.84 -10.30 0.86
N LEU A 292 -13.35 -10.66 -0.33
CA LEU A 292 -12.50 -11.82 -0.56
C LEU A 292 -11.04 -11.39 -0.77
N PHE A 293 -10.11 -11.90 0.07
CA PHE A 293 -8.73 -11.45 0.06
C PHE A 293 -7.70 -12.58 0.25
N PRO A 294 -7.52 -13.48 -0.75
CA PRO A 294 -6.64 -14.64 -0.68
C PRO A 294 -5.17 -14.28 -1.03
N SER A 295 -4.66 -13.18 -0.50
CA SER A 295 -3.30 -12.71 -0.80
C SER A 295 -2.25 -13.75 -0.41
N LYS A 296 -1.22 -13.93 -1.23
CA LYS A 296 -0.10 -14.84 -0.98
C LYS A 296 0.87 -14.31 0.08
N TRP A 297 0.90 -13.02 0.30
CA TRP A 297 1.66 -12.32 1.35
C TRP A 297 1.16 -10.87 1.47
N GLU A 298 1.30 -10.30 2.64
CA GLU A 298 1.03 -8.88 2.91
C GLU A 298 2.07 -8.29 3.86
N GLY A 299 2.37 -7.03 3.70
CA GLY A 299 3.09 -6.28 4.71
C GLY A 299 2.20 -5.85 5.86
N PHE A 300 0.99 -5.40 5.53
CA PHE A 300 -0.06 -5.08 6.47
C PHE A 300 -1.45 -5.38 5.90
N GLY A 301 -1.87 -4.70 4.82
CA GLY A 301 -3.18 -4.91 4.19
C GLY A 301 -4.22 -3.88 4.64
N ASN A 302 -3.94 -2.58 4.48
CA ASN A 302 -4.84 -1.49 4.87
C ASN A 302 -6.26 -1.66 4.37
N VAL A 303 -6.44 -2.19 3.15
CA VAL A 303 -7.75 -2.44 2.57
C VAL A 303 -8.63 -3.35 3.43
N LEU A 304 -8.04 -4.20 4.27
CA LEU A 304 -8.81 -5.02 5.21
C LEU A 304 -9.34 -4.21 6.39
N ILE A 305 -8.60 -3.18 6.82
CA ILE A 305 -9.11 -2.25 7.83
C ILE A 305 -10.25 -1.42 7.24
N GLU A 306 -10.07 -0.94 6.01
CA GLU A 306 -11.09 -0.24 5.25
C GLU A 306 -12.38 -1.06 5.13
N ALA A 307 -12.27 -2.33 4.74
CA ALA A 307 -13.40 -3.25 4.62
C ALA A 307 -14.09 -3.51 5.98
N GLN A 308 -13.33 -3.68 7.06
CA GLN A 308 -13.86 -3.86 8.41
C GLN A 308 -14.58 -2.59 8.91
N CYS A 309 -14.07 -1.39 8.62
CA CYS A 309 -14.77 -0.12 8.92
C CYS A 309 -16.10 -0.02 8.17
N MET A 310 -16.17 -0.53 6.94
CA MET A 310 -17.40 -0.62 6.16
C MET A 310 -18.34 -1.75 6.62
N GLY A 311 -18.02 -2.46 7.71
CA GLY A 311 -18.83 -3.56 8.22
C GLY A 311 -18.81 -4.82 7.35
N LEU A 312 -17.89 -4.92 6.40
CA LEU A 312 -17.79 -6.07 5.50
C LEU A 312 -17.16 -7.27 6.19
N ARG A 313 -17.79 -8.43 6.05
CA ARG A 313 -17.15 -9.69 6.37
C ARG A 313 -15.99 -9.93 5.41
N CYS A 314 -14.80 -10.21 5.95
CA CYS A 314 -13.56 -10.38 5.19
C CYS A 314 -13.09 -11.83 5.27
N ILE A 315 -13.06 -12.53 4.14
CA ILE A 315 -12.49 -13.87 4.04
C ILE A 315 -11.05 -13.73 3.51
N ILE A 316 -10.09 -14.02 4.36
CA ILE A 316 -8.68 -13.73 4.10
C ILE A 316 -7.81 -14.98 4.15
N SER A 317 -6.62 -14.92 3.56
CA SER A 317 -5.66 -16.01 3.68
C SER A 317 -4.92 -16.03 5.03
N ASP A 318 -4.39 -17.18 5.40
CA ASP A 318 -3.50 -17.39 6.54
C ASP A 318 -2.12 -16.69 6.37
N ARG A 319 -1.84 -16.13 5.18
CA ARG A 319 -0.61 -15.37 4.87
C ARG A 319 -0.74 -13.86 5.14
N VAL A 320 -1.91 -13.43 5.57
CA VAL A 320 -2.15 -12.04 5.96
C VAL A 320 -1.80 -11.86 7.44
N PRO A 321 -1.06 -10.80 7.82
CA PRO A 321 -0.66 -10.56 9.21
C PRO A 321 -1.85 -10.57 10.17
N GLU A 322 -1.67 -11.17 11.35
CA GLU A 322 -2.70 -11.19 12.39
C GLU A 322 -3.09 -9.78 12.86
N ALA A 323 -2.15 -8.86 12.80
CA ALA A 323 -2.33 -7.46 13.19
C ALA A 323 -3.49 -6.73 12.50
N VAL A 324 -3.99 -7.21 11.34
CA VAL A 324 -5.15 -6.61 10.66
C VAL A 324 -6.48 -7.23 11.06
N ARG A 325 -6.50 -8.27 11.90
CA ARG A 325 -7.71 -8.94 12.38
C ARG A 325 -8.27 -8.17 13.58
N LEU A 326 -8.82 -6.99 13.31
CA LEU A 326 -9.20 -6.04 14.35
C LEU A 326 -10.62 -6.28 14.89
N THR A 327 -11.44 -7.00 14.12
CA THR A 327 -12.84 -7.29 14.43
C THR A 327 -13.14 -8.77 14.21
N ASN A 328 -14.30 -9.23 14.68
CA ASN A 328 -14.81 -10.58 14.41
C ASN A 328 -15.45 -10.74 13.02
N LEU A 329 -15.35 -9.71 12.16
CA LEU A 329 -15.73 -9.79 10.74
C LEU A 329 -14.70 -10.57 9.90
N VAL A 330 -13.50 -10.83 10.44
CA VAL A 330 -12.42 -11.47 9.71
C VAL A 330 -12.42 -12.98 9.91
N VAL A 331 -12.54 -13.72 8.82
CA VAL A 331 -12.44 -15.20 8.80
C VAL A 331 -11.20 -15.59 8.01
N VAL A 332 -10.38 -16.45 8.60
CA VAL A 332 -9.12 -16.91 7.99
C VAL A 332 -9.30 -18.27 7.36
N ARG A 333 -8.81 -18.43 6.12
CA ARG A 333 -8.72 -19.70 5.40
C ARG A 333 -7.27 -19.96 5.00
N SER A 334 -6.90 -21.23 4.96
CA SER A 334 -5.59 -21.59 4.41
C SER A 334 -5.55 -21.42 2.89
N LEU A 335 -4.41 -20.98 2.35
CA LEU A 335 -4.19 -21.02 0.90
C LEU A 335 -4.09 -22.45 0.34
N GLU A 336 -3.89 -23.44 1.20
CA GLU A 336 -3.89 -24.87 0.83
C GLU A 336 -5.32 -25.45 0.72
N ASP A 337 -6.33 -24.72 1.26
CA ASP A 337 -7.74 -25.12 1.13
C ASP A 337 -8.19 -24.99 -0.32
N ASN A 338 -9.08 -25.87 -0.76
CA ASN A 338 -9.59 -25.80 -2.12
C ASN A 338 -10.61 -24.64 -2.29
N PRO A 339 -10.82 -24.14 -3.53
CA PRO A 339 -11.74 -23.04 -3.79
C PRO A 339 -13.17 -23.27 -3.30
N SER A 340 -13.64 -24.52 -3.26
CA SER A 340 -14.96 -24.91 -2.77
C SER A 340 -15.15 -24.59 -1.28
N GLU A 341 -14.14 -24.85 -0.45
CA GLU A 341 -14.16 -24.56 0.99
C GLU A 341 -14.16 -23.05 1.28
N TRP A 342 -13.43 -22.28 0.46
CA TRP A 342 -13.47 -20.82 0.48
C TRP A 342 -14.86 -20.30 0.11
N ALA A 343 -15.49 -20.88 -0.92
CA ALA A 343 -16.84 -20.51 -1.36
C ALA A 343 -17.90 -20.80 -0.30
N GLU A 344 -17.81 -21.94 0.40
CA GLU A 344 -18.68 -22.28 1.53
C GLU A 344 -18.58 -21.22 2.63
N THR A 345 -17.34 -20.85 3.01
CA THR A 345 -17.11 -19.81 4.00
C THR A 345 -17.66 -18.44 3.54
N LEU A 346 -17.53 -18.11 2.25
CA LEU A 346 -18.08 -16.87 1.69
C LEU A 346 -19.61 -16.81 1.79
N LEU A 347 -20.27 -17.93 1.59
CA LEU A 347 -21.74 -18.03 1.58
C LEU A 347 -22.35 -18.30 2.97
N ASP A 348 -21.53 -18.62 3.95
CA ASP A 348 -22.00 -18.86 5.33
C ASP A 348 -22.36 -17.54 6.01
N ASN A 349 -23.65 -17.26 6.14
CA ASN A 349 -24.17 -16.06 6.79
C ASN A 349 -24.33 -16.22 8.32
N THR A 350 -23.92 -17.33 8.90
CA THR A 350 -24.04 -17.55 10.37
C THR A 350 -22.99 -16.75 11.15
N ILE A 351 -21.90 -16.34 10.49
CA ILE A 351 -20.85 -15.50 11.08
C ILE A 351 -21.33 -14.05 11.04
N LEU A 352 -22.15 -13.69 12.00
CA LEU A 352 -22.54 -12.30 12.24
C LEU A 352 -21.46 -11.64 13.09
N GLY A 353 -20.53 -10.97 12.43
CA GLY A 353 -19.54 -10.17 13.11
C GLY A 353 -20.10 -8.79 13.50
N SER A 354 -19.58 -8.23 14.59
CA SER A 354 -19.77 -6.83 14.95
C SER A 354 -18.47 -6.09 14.62
N PRO A 355 -18.50 -4.86 14.10
CA PRO A 355 -17.30 -4.06 13.89
C PRO A 355 -16.66 -3.60 15.21
N ILE A 356 -17.04 -4.17 16.35
CA ILE A 356 -16.47 -3.86 17.66
C ILE A 356 -15.03 -4.38 17.71
N GLY A 357 -14.08 -3.48 17.77
CA GLY A 357 -12.66 -3.81 17.82
C GLY A 357 -11.79 -2.55 17.97
N LYS A 358 -10.48 -2.72 17.86
CA LYS A 358 -9.49 -1.64 18.01
C LYS A 358 -9.28 -0.82 16.72
N LEU A 359 -10.35 -0.62 15.92
CA LEU A 359 -10.25 0.13 14.66
C LEU A 359 -9.74 1.56 14.86
N GLU A 360 -10.15 2.22 15.94
CA GLU A 360 -9.74 3.60 16.26
C GLU A 360 -8.24 3.81 16.36
N ASP A 361 -7.47 2.77 16.68
CA ASP A 361 -6.00 2.86 16.75
C ASP A 361 -5.34 2.97 15.38
N TYR A 362 -6.13 2.77 14.32
CA TYR A 362 -5.72 2.87 12.94
C TYR A 362 -6.26 4.12 12.23
N ASP A 363 -6.71 5.14 12.98
CA ASP A 363 -6.96 6.46 12.39
C ASP A 363 -5.65 7.07 11.89
N MET A 364 -5.64 7.50 10.63
CA MET A 364 -4.47 8.11 9.99
C MET A 364 -3.94 9.32 10.76
N ARG A 365 -4.78 10.07 11.46
CA ARG A 365 -4.36 11.23 12.28
C ARG A 365 -3.45 10.78 13.42
N LYS A 366 -3.80 9.68 14.12
CA LYS A 366 -2.94 9.11 15.17
C LYS A 366 -1.58 8.66 14.61
N SER A 367 -1.58 8.07 13.41
CA SER A 367 -0.35 7.66 12.73
C SER A 367 0.53 8.85 12.35
N VAL A 368 -0.07 9.94 11.88
CA VAL A 368 0.62 11.20 11.56
C VAL A 368 1.22 11.82 12.81
N ASP A 369 0.46 11.93 13.89
CA ASP A 369 0.93 12.54 15.15
C ASP A 369 2.12 11.75 15.71
N LYS A 370 2.01 10.42 15.78
CA LYS A 370 3.08 9.55 16.25
C LYS A 370 4.34 9.64 15.37
N LEU A 371 4.17 9.78 14.05
CA LEU A 371 5.29 9.95 13.13
C LEU A 371 5.99 11.30 13.34
N ILE A 372 5.24 12.37 13.57
CA ILE A 372 5.80 13.70 13.87
C ILE A 372 6.59 13.65 15.17
N GLU A 373 6.06 13.03 16.24
CA GLU A 373 6.78 12.83 17.51
C GLU A 373 8.11 12.13 17.30
N LEU A 374 8.16 11.07 16.49
CA LEU A 374 9.40 10.36 16.15
C LEU A 374 10.42 11.24 15.40
N TYR A 375 9.96 12.16 14.56
CA TYR A 375 10.85 13.09 13.89
C TYR A 375 11.44 14.14 14.83
N GLU A 376 10.76 14.43 15.93
CA GLU A 376 11.21 15.39 16.95
C GLU A 376 12.28 14.79 17.89
N MET A 377 12.25 13.46 18.12
CA MET A 377 13.27 12.74 18.90
C MET A 377 14.67 12.90 18.29
#